data_d4439cae7ab9e96ab50bd050983f308b
#
_entry.id   d4439cae7ab9e96ab50bd050983f308b
#
_cell.length_a   1.000
_cell.length_b   1.000
_cell.length_c   1.000
_cell.angle_alpha   90.00
_cell.angle_beta   90.00
_cell.angle_gamma   90.00
#
_symmetry.space_group_name_H-M   'P 1'
#
loop_
_entity.id
_entity.type
_entity.pdbx_description
1 polymer ?
#
loop_
_entity_poly.entity_id
_entity_poly.type
_entity_poly.pdbx_seq_one_letter_code
_entity_poly.pdbx_strand_id
1 'polypeptide(L)'
;MAKYNVPADVPDELIDTFIDNMNAATAGTGRMNLFACDQKIEHLNDDFYDGGKKIPLSSNDPGHLFEIGNQCHQQGTIGVLAGQLGLIAQYARDYPEIPYLVKLNSKSHLVKTKQRDPVSQALWDMDDVMSLVHNGINVVGIGYTIYIGSEYEHEMMSEAAQLIRQAHELGMISVVWMYPRGAAVGNEKDPQLISGAAGVAACIGADFAKVNYPAEFEGMSLSLIHISE
;
A
#
# COMPACT_ATOMS: atom_id res chain seq x y z
N MET A 1 3.57 21.42 11.80
CA MET A 1 2.86 20.18 11.51
C MET A 1 2.11 20.34 10.20
N ALA A 2 2.17 19.34 9.33
CA ALA A 2 1.36 19.34 8.13
C ALA A 2 -0.13 19.34 8.52
N LYS A 3 -0.96 20.05 7.74
CA LYS A 3 -2.40 20.06 7.98
C LYS A 3 -3.02 18.99 7.10
N TYR A 4 -3.52 17.92 7.72
CA TYR A 4 -4.23 16.86 7.02
C TYR A 4 -5.74 17.13 7.00
N ASN A 5 -6.40 16.69 5.92
CA ASN A 5 -7.85 16.54 5.95
C ASN A 5 -8.16 15.24 6.68
N VAL A 6 -9.01 15.30 7.68
CA VAL A 6 -9.50 14.12 8.39
C VAL A 6 -10.80 13.68 7.72
N PRO A 7 -10.91 12.43 7.24
CA PRO A 7 -12.14 11.91 6.68
C PRO A 7 -13.30 11.97 7.68
N ALA A 8 -14.52 12.20 7.20
CA ALA A 8 -15.71 12.36 8.07
C ALA A 8 -16.20 11.04 8.69
N ASP A 9 -15.67 9.90 8.23
CA ASP A 9 -15.91 8.56 8.78
C ASP A 9 -14.88 8.15 9.84
N VAL A 10 -13.89 9.03 10.14
CA VAL A 10 -13.06 8.89 11.33
C VAL A 10 -13.85 9.42 12.54
N PRO A 11 -14.08 8.62 13.59
CA PRO A 11 -14.77 9.06 14.81
C PRO A 11 -14.07 10.25 15.47
N ASP A 12 -14.84 11.17 16.04
CA ASP A 12 -14.30 12.39 16.67
C ASP A 12 -13.25 12.07 17.74
N GLU A 13 -13.44 11.02 18.50
CA GLU A 13 -12.51 10.54 19.54
C GLU A 13 -11.19 9.94 18.99
N LEU A 14 -11.14 9.65 17.69
CA LEU A 14 -9.96 9.07 17.03
C LEU A 14 -9.28 10.03 16.05
N ILE A 15 -9.72 11.27 15.96
CA ILE A 15 -9.10 12.31 15.09
C ILE A 15 -7.62 12.48 15.41
N ASP A 16 -7.27 12.57 16.69
CA ASP A 16 -5.86 12.72 17.10
C ASP A 16 -5.04 11.47 16.74
N THR A 17 -5.61 10.28 16.92
CA THR A 17 -4.97 9.01 16.52
C THR A 17 -4.72 8.98 15.01
N PHE A 18 -5.70 9.38 14.21
CA PHE A 18 -5.55 9.43 12.75
C PHE A 18 -4.45 10.43 12.35
N ILE A 19 -4.42 11.62 12.96
CA ILE A 19 -3.39 12.63 12.71
C ILE A 19 -2.00 12.12 13.12
N ASP A 20 -1.89 11.43 14.24
CA ASP A 20 -0.62 10.83 14.69
C ASP A 20 -0.15 9.75 13.73
N ASN A 21 -1.05 8.89 13.23
CA ASN A 21 -0.74 7.90 12.21
C ASN A 21 -0.31 8.54 10.89
N MET A 22 -0.96 9.61 10.45
CA MET A 22 -0.54 10.40 9.28
C MET A 22 0.83 11.01 9.47
N ASN A 23 1.12 11.58 10.65
CA ASN A 23 2.44 12.14 10.97
C ASN A 23 3.52 11.04 11.00
N ALA A 24 3.24 9.89 11.59
CA ALA A 24 4.16 8.77 11.61
C ALA A 24 4.48 8.29 10.17
N ALA A 25 3.44 8.04 9.37
CA ALA A 25 3.60 7.55 8.00
C ALA A 25 4.32 8.52 7.07
N THR A 26 4.26 9.84 7.34
CA THR A 26 4.90 10.88 6.54
C THR A 26 6.17 11.45 7.19
N ALA A 27 6.63 10.87 8.31
CA ALA A 27 7.71 11.42 9.13
C ALA A 27 7.50 12.93 9.45
N GLY A 28 6.25 13.34 9.64
CA GLY A 28 5.84 14.73 9.93
C GLY A 28 5.98 15.72 8.78
N THR A 29 6.38 15.27 7.58
CA THR A 29 6.62 16.14 6.42
C THR A 29 5.36 16.41 5.58
N GLY A 30 4.30 15.62 5.78
CA GLY A 30 3.13 15.58 4.92
C GLY A 30 3.34 14.83 3.59
N ARG A 31 4.53 14.25 3.37
CA ARG A 31 4.88 13.44 2.21
C ARG A 31 5.25 12.04 2.66
N MET A 32 4.58 11.03 2.10
CA MET A 32 4.84 9.64 2.43
C MET A 32 6.01 9.09 1.61
N ASN A 33 7.04 8.61 2.28
CA ASN A 33 8.04 7.74 1.69
C ASN A 33 7.86 6.34 2.26
N LEU A 34 7.22 5.47 1.48
CA LEU A 34 6.83 4.13 1.87
C LEU A 34 7.85 3.10 1.36
N PHE A 35 8.41 2.30 2.28
CA PHE A 35 9.24 1.16 1.94
C PHE A 35 8.38 -0.10 1.80
N ALA A 36 8.19 -0.58 0.56
CA ALA A 36 7.35 -1.73 0.29
C ALA A 36 8.14 -3.04 0.41
N CYS A 37 7.64 -3.98 1.21
CA CYS A 37 8.22 -5.31 1.45
C CYS A 37 7.28 -6.45 0.99
N ASP A 38 6.35 -6.15 0.08
CA ASP A 38 5.37 -7.10 -0.44
C ASP A 38 5.75 -7.73 -1.79
N GLN A 39 6.94 -7.44 -2.31
CA GLN A 39 7.36 -7.84 -3.66
C GLN A 39 7.31 -9.36 -3.88
N LYS A 40 7.64 -10.16 -2.87
CA LYS A 40 7.70 -11.62 -3.03
C LYS A 40 6.36 -12.25 -3.36
N ILE A 41 5.28 -11.66 -2.89
CA ILE A 41 3.92 -12.15 -3.16
C ILE A 41 3.26 -11.42 -4.33
N GLU A 42 3.75 -10.22 -4.71
CA GLU A 42 3.18 -9.38 -5.76
C GLU A 42 3.91 -9.49 -7.10
N HIS A 43 5.17 -9.94 -7.13
CA HIS A 43 6.03 -9.94 -8.30
C HIS A 43 6.40 -11.34 -8.77
N LEU A 44 6.76 -11.46 -10.05
CA LEU A 44 7.35 -12.67 -10.61
C LEU A 44 8.71 -12.94 -9.96
N ASN A 45 9.09 -14.21 -9.86
CA ASN A 45 10.43 -14.58 -9.39
C ASN A 45 11.54 -13.92 -10.22
N ASP A 46 11.33 -13.77 -11.52
CA ASP A 46 12.30 -13.19 -12.45
C ASP A 46 12.62 -11.71 -12.10
N ASP A 47 11.72 -11.02 -11.43
CA ASP A 47 11.92 -9.61 -11.00
C ASP A 47 13.01 -9.48 -9.92
N PHE A 48 13.40 -10.60 -9.29
CA PHE A 48 14.45 -10.64 -8.26
C PHE A 48 15.82 -11.07 -8.80
N TYR A 49 15.97 -11.23 -10.12
CA TYR A 49 17.23 -11.60 -10.76
C TYR A 49 17.75 -10.44 -11.64
N ASP A 50 18.91 -9.91 -11.29
CA ASP A 50 19.59 -8.88 -12.08
C ASP A 50 20.35 -9.54 -13.25
N GLY A 51 19.71 -9.63 -14.41
CA GLY A 51 20.35 -10.04 -15.66
C GLY A 51 21.10 -11.38 -15.60
N GLY A 52 20.63 -12.33 -14.80
CA GLY A 52 21.26 -13.64 -14.63
C GLY A 52 22.32 -13.73 -13.54
N LYS A 53 22.55 -12.67 -12.77
CA LYS A 53 23.37 -12.71 -11.56
C LYS A 53 22.61 -13.34 -10.41
N LYS A 54 23.32 -14.10 -9.57
CA LYS A 54 22.73 -14.65 -8.35
C LYS A 54 22.36 -13.52 -7.40
N ILE A 55 21.14 -13.58 -6.87
CA ILE A 55 20.72 -12.72 -5.76
C ILE A 55 21.64 -13.03 -4.57
N PRO A 56 22.12 -12.03 -3.83
CA PRO A 56 22.86 -12.25 -2.59
C PRO A 56 22.05 -13.11 -1.61
N LEU A 57 22.71 -13.97 -0.86
CA LEU A 57 22.05 -14.87 0.11
C LEU A 57 21.22 -14.08 1.15
N SER A 58 21.67 -12.88 1.52
CA SER A 58 20.93 -11.99 2.41
C SER A 58 19.54 -11.61 1.88
N SER A 59 19.36 -11.58 0.56
CA SER A 59 18.05 -11.30 -0.06
C SER A 59 17.05 -12.47 0.05
N ASN A 60 17.51 -13.64 0.51
CA ASN A 60 16.64 -14.78 0.81
C ASN A 60 16.07 -14.74 2.23
N ASP A 61 16.60 -13.87 3.08
CA ASP A 61 16.13 -13.65 4.43
C ASP A 61 15.16 -12.46 4.46
N PRO A 62 13.86 -12.66 4.72
CA PRO A 62 12.93 -11.56 4.86
C PRO A 62 13.28 -10.58 5.99
N GLY A 63 13.96 -11.05 7.04
CA GLY A 63 14.44 -10.21 8.15
C GLY A 63 15.37 -9.10 7.67
N HIS A 64 16.14 -9.34 6.61
CA HIS A 64 17.01 -8.33 6.01
C HIS A 64 16.25 -7.09 5.50
N LEU A 65 15.02 -7.26 5.02
CA LEU A 65 14.18 -6.13 4.62
C LEU A 65 13.80 -5.24 5.82
N PHE A 66 13.56 -5.86 6.98
CA PHE A 66 13.25 -5.13 8.22
C PHE A 66 14.49 -4.42 8.76
N GLU A 67 15.69 -5.00 8.64
CA GLU A 67 16.96 -4.32 8.96
C GLU A 67 17.13 -3.06 8.11
N ILE A 68 16.96 -3.17 6.78
CA ILE A 68 17.04 -2.03 5.86
C ILE A 68 15.97 -0.98 6.23
N GLY A 69 14.73 -1.42 6.43
CA GLY A 69 13.62 -0.54 6.81
C GLY A 69 13.93 0.22 8.10
N ASN A 70 14.46 -0.46 9.11
CA ASN A 70 14.86 0.15 10.38
C ASN A 70 15.98 1.19 10.20
N GLN A 71 17.02 0.86 9.46
CA GLN A 71 18.10 1.80 9.17
C GLN A 71 17.58 3.05 8.45
N CYS A 72 16.73 2.87 7.44
CA CYS A 72 16.12 3.97 6.71
C CYS A 72 15.18 4.80 7.59
N HIS A 73 14.41 4.17 8.47
CA HIS A 73 13.53 4.86 9.41
C HIS A 73 14.35 5.70 10.41
N GLN A 74 15.39 5.15 11.02
CA GLN A 74 16.29 5.86 11.93
C GLN A 74 16.99 7.05 11.27
N GLN A 75 17.22 7.00 9.96
CA GLN A 75 17.77 8.11 9.17
C GLN A 75 16.71 9.13 8.74
N GLY A 76 15.42 8.90 9.04
CA GLY A 76 14.30 9.74 8.60
C GLY A 76 14.04 9.69 7.10
N THR A 77 14.51 8.65 6.40
CA THR A 77 14.32 8.52 4.94
C THR A 77 13.03 7.82 4.57
N ILE A 78 12.45 7.02 5.46
CA ILE A 78 11.13 6.43 5.29
C ILE A 78 10.22 6.80 6.47
N GLY A 79 8.93 6.98 6.19
CA GLY A 79 7.90 7.14 7.20
C GLY A 79 7.27 5.82 7.60
N VAL A 80 7.07 4.90 6.64
CA VAL A 80 6.31 3.66 6.88
C VAL A 80 6.90 2.48 6.10
N LEU A 81 6.85 1.30 6.72
CA LEU A 81 7.16 0.02 6.07
C LEU A 81 5.86 -0.73 5.80
N ALA A 82 5.60 -1.03 4.53
CA ALA A 82 4.44 -1.79 4.11
C ALA A 82 4.81 -3.25 3.82
N GLY A 83 4.05 -4.19 4.38
CA GLY A 83 4.27 -5.61 4.16
C GLY A 83 3.01 -6.44 4.44
N GLN A 84 3.09 -7.71 4.12
CA GLN A 84 2.04 -8.66 4.47
C GLN A 84 2.03 -8.93 5.97
N LEU A 85 0.84 -9.15 6.54
CA LEU A 85 0.65 -9.37 7.98
C LEU A 85 1.58 -10.47 8.52
N GLY A 86 1.74 -11.57 7.80
CA GLY A 86 2.58 -12.69 8.23
C GLY A 86 4.06 -12.30 8.42
N LEU A 87 4.61 -11.43 7.56
CA LEU A 87 5.98 -10.93 7.71
C LEU A 87 6.08 -9.94 8.86
N ILE A 88 5.13 -9.01 8.97
CA ILE A 88 5.09 -8.04 10.07
C ILE A 88 4.98 -8.79 11.41
N ALA A 89 4.08 -9.77 11.51
CA ALA A 89 3.92 -10.57 12.72
C ALA A 89 5.20 -11.31 13.13
N GLN A 90 6.00 -11.75 12.15
CA GLN A 90 7.24 -12.49 12.42
C GLN A 90 8.38 -11.59 12.89
N TYR A 91 8.51 -10.38 12.35
CA TYR A 91 9.72 -9.57 12.52
C TYR A 91 9.51 -8.25 13.30
N ALA A 92 8.29 -7.73 13.38
CA ALA A 92 8.06 -6.38 13.91
C ALA A 92 8.42 -6.21 15.39
N ARG A 93 8.44 -7.28 16.20
CA ARG A 93 8.85 -7.20 17.61
C ARG A 93 10.32 -6.82 17.78
N ASP A 94 11.17 -7.14 16.79
CA ASP A 94 12.58 -6.78 16.81
C ASP A 94 12.82 -5.33 16.33
N TYR A 95 11.77 -4.72 15.73
CA TYR A 95 11.82 -3.36 15.17
C TYR A 95 10.58 -2.54 15.56
N PRO A 96 10.32 -2.32 16.87
CA PRO A 96 9.07 -1.74 17.36
C PRO A 96 8.86 -0.26 17.00
N GLU A 97 9.94 0.45 16.65
CA GLU A 97 9.87 1.88 16.32
C GLU A 97 9.36 2.15 14.90
N ILE A 98 9.41 1.15 14.02
CA ILE A 98 8.96 1.34 12.63
C ILE A 98 7.43 1.44 12.59
N PRO A 99 6.85 2.49 11.97
CA PRO A 99 5.44 2.49 11.64
C PRO A 99 5.15 1.47 10.53
N TYR A 100 4.19 0.59 10.76
CA TYR A 100 3.82 -0.47 9.81
C TYR A 100 2.51 -0.17 9.10
N LEU A 101 2.46 -0.53 7.82
CA LEU A 101 1.25 -0.55 7.02
C LEU A 101 1.00 -2.00 6.58
N VAL A 102 -0.11 -2.57 7.04
CA VAL A 102 -0.46 -3.96 6.74
C VAL A 102 -1.13 -4.06 5.38
N LYS A 103 -0.47 -4.74 4.43
CA LYS A 103 -1.06 -5.05 3.13
C LYS A 103 -2.05 -6.19 3.28
N LEU A 104 -3.35 -5.91 3.05
CA LEU A 104 -4.44 -6.85 3.33
C LEU A 104 -4.66 -7.88 2.25
N ASN A 105 -4.45 -7.51 0.99
CA ASN A 105 -4.66 -8.42 -0.13
C ASN A 105 -3.40 -8.71 -0.90
N SER A 106 -3.40 -9.78 -1.64
CA SER A 106 -2.35 -10.09 -2.59
C SER A 106 -2.74 -11.17 -3.58
N LYS A 107 -1.96 -11.23 -4.65
CA LYS A 107 -1.99 -12.29 -5.64
C LYS A 107 -0.57 -12.71 -5.98
N SER A 108 -0.26 -14.01 -5.86
CA SER A 108 1.02 -14.55 -6.30
C SER A 108 1.15 -14.51 -7.83
N HIS A 109 2.29 -14.03 -8.29
CA HIS A 109 2.71 -14.05 -9.70
C HIS A 109 3.86 -15.05 -9.94
N LEU A 110 4.02 -16.05 -9.06
CA LEU A 110 5.10 -17.04 -9.15
C LEU A 110 5.03 -17.88 -10.41
N VAL A 111 3.83 -18.12 -10.91
CA VAL A 111 3.61 -18.88 -12.15
C VAL A 111 2.88 -17.99 -13.15
N LYS A 112 3.45 -17.86 -14.36
CA LYS A 112 2.77 -17.20 -15.47
C LYS A 112 1.56 -18.01 -15.88
N THR A 113 0.37 -17.48 -15.65
CA THR A 113 -0.88 -18.08 -16.10
C THR A 113 -1.37 -17.40 -17.37
N LYS A 114 -2.27 -18.08 -18.10
CA LYS A 114 -2.96 -17.45 -19.24
C LYS A 114 -4.03 -16.43 -18.82
N GLN A 115 -4.31 -16.32 -17.53
CA GLN A 115 -5.27 -15.40 -16.98
C GLN A 115 -4.83 -13.96 -17.26
N ARG A 116 -5.68 -13.22 -17.96
CA ARG A 116 -5.40 -11.83 -18.35
C ARG A 116 -5.99 -10.81 -17.39
N ASP A 117 -7.00 -11.22 -16.62
CA ASP A 117 -7.68 -10.38 -15.67
C ASP A 117 -7.29 -10.77 -14.25
N PRO A 118 -6.40 -9.96 -13.62
CA PRO A 118 -5.95 -10.25 -12.26
C PRO A 118 -7.04 -9.95 -11.25
N VAL A 119 -7.14 -10.77 -10.22
CA VAL A 119 -7.90 -10.53 -9.01
C VAL A 119 -7.00 -10.71 -7.81
N SER A 120 -7.13 -9.84 -6.83
CA SER A 120 -6.39 -9.88 -5.57
C SER A 120 -7.39 -9.66 -4.44
N GLN A 121 -7.78 -10.75 -3.79
CA GLN A 121 -8.72 -10.72 -2.66
C GLN A 121 -7.97 -10.49 -1.35
N ALA A 122 -8.68 -10.00 -0.33
CA ALA A 122 -8.13 -9.87 1.00
C ALA A 122 -7.73 -11.25 1.56
N LEU A 123 -6.55 -11.30 2.12
CA LEU A 123 -6.00 -12.44 2.88
C LEU A 123 -6.25 -12.25 4.36
N TRP A 124 -6.44 -10.99 4.79
CA TRP A 124 -6.51 -10.54 6.17
C TRP A 124 -7.65 -9.54 6.31
N ASP A 125 -8.31 -9.57 7.44
CA ASP A 125 -9.32 -8.60 7.83
C ASP A 125 -8.82 -7.62 8.91
N MET A 126 -9.69 -6.73 9.38
CA MET A 126 -9.30 -5.74 10.38
C MET A 126 -9.11 -6.34 11.78
N ASP A 127 -9.73 -7.46 12.09
CA ASP A 127 -9.51 -8.18 13.37
C ASP A 127 -8.09 -8.75 13.40
N ASP A 128 -7.59 -9.27 12.28
CA ASP A 128 -6.20 -9.71 12.13
C ASP A 128 -5.22 -8.55 12.35
N VAL A 129 -5.50 -7.37 11.76
CA VAL A 129 -4.69 -6.16 11.94
C VAL A 129 -4.69 -5.74 13.41
N MET A 130 -5.86 -5.69 14.03
CA MET A 130 -6.01 -5.31 15.44
C MET A 130 -5.32 -6.27 16.38
N SER A 131 -5.16 -7.54 16.01
CA SER A 131 -4.38 -8.49 16.80
C SER A 131 -2.90 -8.07 16.91
N LEU A 132 -2.31 -7.48 15.87
CA LEU A 132 -0.96 -6.91 15.93
C LEU A 132 -0.90 -5.69 16.84
N VAL A 133 -1.88 -4.78 16.71
CA VAL A 133 -1.96 -3.57 17.55
C VAL A 133 -2.09 -3.94 19.02
N HIS A 134 -2.97 -4.88 19.37
CA HIS A 134 -3.14 -5.37 20.75
C HIS A 134 -1.86 -6.04 21.30
N ASN A 135 -1.01 -6.58 20.44
CA ASN A 135 0.30 -7.11 20.81
C ASN A 135 1.42 -6.05 20.82
N GLY A 136 1.07 -4.77 20.71
CA GLY A 136 2.00 -3.64 20.82
C GLY A 136 2.80 -3.34 19.56
N ILE A 137 2.39 -3.85 18.39
CA ILE A 137 3.02 -3.50 17.12
C ILE A 137 2.48 -2.15 16.64
N ASN A 138 3.38 -1.28 16.20
CA ASN A 138 3.08 0.08 15.74
C ASN A 138 2.47 0.07 14.32
N VAL A 139 1.22 -0.40 14.20
CA VAL A 139 0.46 -0.39 12.95
C VAL A 139 -0.26 0.94 12.82
N VAL A 140 0.06 1.70 11.78
CA VAL A 140 -0.51 3.03 11.50
C VAL A 140 -1.60 2.99 10.43
N GLY A 141 -1.68 1.91 9.64
CA GLY A 141 -2.65 1.83 8.56
C GLY A 141 -2.64 0.53 7.79
N ILE A 142 -3.46 0.51 6.76
CA ILE A 142 -3.66 -0.63 5.87
C ILE A 142 -3.32 -0.30 4.42
N GLY A 143 -3.02 -1.35 3.65
CA GLY A 143 -2.80 -1.27 2.22
C GLY A 143 -3.65 -2.26 1.44
N TYR A 144 -4.10 -1.86 0.25
CA TYR A 144 -4.89 -2.71 -0.64
C TYR A 144 -4.49 -2.49 -2.10
N THR A 145 -4.46 -3.55 -2.93
CA THR A 145 -4.19 -3.45 -4.38
C THR A 145 -5.46 -3.64 -5.18
N ILE A 146 -5.72 -2.74 -6.12
CA ILE A 146 -6.81 -2.84 -7.10
C ILE A 146 -6.21 -2.84 -8.50
N TYR A 147 -6.64 -3.78 -9.33
CA TYR A 147 -6.30 -3.83 -10.75
C TYR A 147 -7.44 -3.23 -11.57
N ILE A 148 -7.28 -1.96 -11.96
CA ILE A 148 -8.26 -1.24 -12.77
C ILE A 148 -8.24 -1.76 -14.21
N GLY A 149 -9.42 -2.05 -14.76
CA GLY A 149 -9.57 -2.67 -16.08
C GLY A 149 -9.59 -4.19 -16.06
N SER A 150 -9.47 -4.82 -14.88
CA SER A 150 -9.79 -6.22 -14.68
C SER A 150 -11.31 -6.43 -14.67
N GLU A 151 -11.80 -7.55 -15.18
CA GLU A 151 -13.23 -7.92 -15.06
C GLU A 151 -13.68 -8.08 -13.60
N TYR A 152 -12.73 -8.24 -12.66
CA TYR A 152 -12.96 -8.36 -11.21
C TYR A 152 -12.75 -7.05 -10.44
N GLU A 153 -12.56 -5.92 -11.11
CA GLU A 153 -12.26 -4.67 -10.42
C GLU A 153 -13.35 -4.24 -9.44
N HIS A 154 -14.61 -4.51 -9.77
CA HIS A 154 -15.76 -4.16 -8.93
C HIS A 154 -15.78 -4.90 -7.59
N GLU A 155 -15.29 -6.15 -7.56
CA GLU A 155 -15.15 -6.93 -6.32
C GLU A 155 -14.04 -6.34 -5.44
N MET A 156 -12.87 -6.08 -6.04
CA MET A 156 -11.74 -5.46 -5.34
C MET A 156 -12.07 -4.06 -4.82
N MET A 157 -12.80 -3.25 -5.61
CA MET A 157 -13.24 -1.91 -5.18
C MET A 157 -14.21 -1.98 -4.00
N SER A 158 -15.18 -2.91 -4.05
CA SER A 158 -16.16 -3.09 -2.98
C SER A 158 -15.49 -3.53 -1.67
N GLU A 159 -14.57 -4.48 -1.75
CA GLU A 159 -13.81 -4.97 -0.59
C GLU A 159 -12.90 -3.87 -0.02
N ALA A 160 -12.15 -3.18 -0.89
CA ALA A 160 -11.28 -2.08 -0.47
C ALA A 160 -12.04 -0.96 0.25
N ALA A 161 -13.19 -0.52 -0.30
CA ALA A 161 -14.00 0.52 0.30
C ALA A 161 -14.49 0.16 1.72
N GLN A 162 -14.86 -1.12 1.94
CA GLN A 162 -15.27 -1.60 3.26
C GLN A 162 -14.09 -1.60 4.24
N LEU A 163 -12.91 -2.05 3.80
CA LEU A 163 -11.72 -2.11 4.64
C LEU A 163 -11.18 -0.71 4.97
N ILE A 164 -11.24 0.24 4.02
CA ILE A 164 -10.87 1.64 4.24
C ILE A 164 -11.77 2.25 5.32
N ARG A 165 -13.09 2.11 5.20
CA ARG A 165 -14.04 2.59 6.22
C ARG A 165 -13.73 1.99 7.60
N GLN A 166 -13.49 0.70 7.68
CA GLN A 166 -13.14 0.03 8.94
C GLN A 166 -11.80 0.53 9.51
N ALA A 167 -10.82 0.85 8.66
CA ALA A 167 -9.56 1.44 9.08
C ALA A 167 -9.78 2.85 9.67
N HIS A 168 -10.59 3.68 9.01
CA HIS A 168 -10.96 5.01 9.50
C HIS A 168 -11.69 4.93 10.85
N GLU A 169 -12.61 3.97 11.03
CA GLU A 169 -13.29 3.72 12.31
C GLU A 169 -12.33 3.35 13.47
N LEU A 170 -11.09 2.98 13.15
CA LEU A 170 -10.02 2.68 14.09
C LEU A 170 -8.92 3.77 14.13
N GLY A 171 -9.13 4.90 13.47
CA GLY A 171 -8.15 5.98 13.37
C GLY A 171 -6.91 5.63 12.53
N MET A 172 -6.98 4.59 11.70
CA MET A 172 -5.90 4.16 10.82
C MET A 172 -5.98 4.82 9.46
N ILE A 173 -4.83 5.00 8.81
CA ILE A 173 -4.74 5.48 7.43
C ILE A 173 -4.86 4.34 6.42
N SER A 174 -5.18 4.68 5.17
CA SER A 174 -5.31 3.75 4.06
C SER A 174 -4.46 4.15 2.87
N VAL A 175 -3.79 3.16 2.26
CA VAL A 175 -3.03 3.32 1.01
C VAL A 175 -3.54 2.32 -0.01
N VAL A 176 -3.95 2.77 -1.19
CA VAL A 176 -4.42 1.88 -2.26
C VAL A 176 -3.42 1.87 -3.42
N TRP A 177 -2.93 0.68 -3.77
CA TRP A 177 -2.14 0.47 -4.98
C TRP A 177 -3.10 0.32 -6.16
N MET A 178 -3.11 1.30 -7.06
CA MET A 178 -4.02 1.38 -8.19
C MET A 178 -3.27 1.12 -9.49
N TYR A 179 -3.39 -0.07 -10.01
CA TYR A 179 -2.68 -0.46 -11.22
C TYR A 179 -3.64 -0.74 -12.38
N PRO A 180 -3.61 0.08 -13.47
CA PRO A 180 -4.29 -0.29 -14.70
C PRO A 180 -3.74 -1.61 -15.22
N ARG A 181 -4.52 -2.70 -15.10
CA ARG A 181 -4.12 -4.04 -15.51
C ARG A 181 -5.32 -4.94 -15.73
N GLY A 182 -5.44 -5.50 -16.93
CA GLY A 182 -6.52 -6.39 -17.32
C GLY A 182 -6.44 -6.70 -18.81
N ALA A 183 -7.26 -7.61 -19.30
CA ALA A 183 -7.28 -8.03 -20.71
C ALA A 183 -7.58 -6.87 -21.65
N ALA A 184 -8.38 -5.89 -21.22
CA ALA A 184 -8.77 -4.72 -22.00
C ALA A 184 -7.79 -3.55 -21.90
N VAL A 185 -6.80 -3.62 -21.00
CA VAL A 185 -5.82 -2.54 -20.80
C VAL A 185 -4.71 -2.65 -21.84
N GLY A 186 -4.66 -1.69 -22.76
CA GLY A 186 -3.65 -1.64 -23.82
C GLY A 186 -2.30 -1.12 -23.35
N ASN A 187 -2.28 -0.16 -22.42
CA ASN A 187 -1.07 0.45 -21.85
C ASN A 187 -1.28 0.77 -20.36
N GLU A 188 -0.57 0.05 -19.50
CA GLU A 188 -0.63 0.25 -18.04
C GLU A 188 -0.09 1.62 -17.58
N LYS A 189 0.64 2.32 -18.45
CA LYS A 189 1.21 3.66 -18.19
C LYS A 189 0.50 4.78 -18.91
N ASP A 190 -0.70 4.50 -19.45
CA ASP A 190 -1.53 5.52 -20.08
C ASP A 190 -1.90 6.62 -19.07
N PRO A 191 -1.60 7.91 -19.35
CA PRO A 191 -1.84 9.00 -18.40
C PRO A 191 -3.30 9.14 -17.97
N GLN A 192 -4.25 8.89 -18.88
CA GLN A 192 -5.68 8.98 -18.56
C GLN A 192 -6.12 7.86 -17.63
N LEU A 193 -5.63 6.64 -17.84
CA LEU A 193 -5.92 5.51 -16.95
C LEU A 193 -5.31 5.69 -15.57
N ILE A 194 -4.06 6.18 -15.48
CA ILE A 194 -3.39 6.46 -14.21
C ILE A 194 -4.13 7.56 -13.45
N SER A 195 -4.48 8.65 -14.12
CA SER A 195 -5.25 9.74 -13.52
C SER A 195 -6.63 9.27 -13.06
N GLY A 196 -7.33 8.48 -13.88
CA GLY A 196 -8.62 7.88 -13.52
C GLY A 196 -8.50 6.93 -12.34
N ALA A 197 -7.48 6.09 -12.31
CA ALA A 197 -7.22 5.17 -11.20
C ALA A 197 -7.01 5.91 -9.86
N ALA A 198 -6.23 7.01 -9.89
CA ALA A 198 -6.07 7.87 -8.72
C ALA A 198 -7.41 8.49 -8.26
N GLY A 199 -8.24 8.95 -9.22
CA GLY A 199 -9.58 9.46 -8.93
C GLY A 199 -10.50 8.42 -8.31
N VAL A 200 -10.44 7.17 -8.79
CA VAL A 200 -11.20 6.05 -8.19
C VAL A 200 -10.75 5.80 -6.75
N ALA A 201 -9.44 5.79 -6.48
CA ALA A 201 -8.93 5.63 -5.11
C ALA A 201 -9.50 6.69 -4.17
N ALA A 202 -9.53 7.95 -4.60
CA ALA A 202 -10.14 9.04 -3.82
C ALA A 202 -11.64 8.81 -3.58
N CYS A 203 -12.37 8.35 -4.61
CA CYS A 203 -13.81 8.09 -4.50
C CYS A 203 -14.18 6.96 -3.53
N ILE A 204 -13.31 5.97 -3.37
CA ILE A 204 -13.51 4.87 -2.40
C ILE A 204 -12.96 5.19 -1.00
N GLY A 205 -12.45 6.43 -0.78
CA GLY A 205 -12.04 6.92 0.53
C GLY A 205 -10.56 6.75 0.88
N ALA A 206 -9.70 6.36 -0.07
CA ALA A 206 -8.28 6.18 0.21
C ALA A 206 -7.57 7.50 0.56
N ASP A 207 -6.74 7.48 1.63
CA ASP A 207 -5.93 8.65 2.03
C ASP A 207 -4.74 8.83 1.08
N PHE A 208 -4.20 7.75 0.56
CA PHE A 208 -3.12 7.75 -0.43
C PHE A 208 -3.38 6.76 -1.56
N ALA A 209 -3.05 7.17 -2.77
CA ALA A 209 -3.04 6.28 -3.93
C ALA A 209 -1.61 6.10 -4.44
N LYS A 210 -1.16 4.85 -4.53
CA LYS A 210 0.08 4.51 -5.22
C LYS A 210 -0.25 4.11 -6.65
N VAL A 211 0.25 4.86 -7.61
CA VAL A 211 0.05 4.64 -9.05
C VAL A 211 1.39 4.43 -9.78
N ASN A 212 1.32 3.90 -10.99
CA ASN A 212 2.48 3.88 -11.88
C ASN A 212 2.83 5.31 -12.32
N TYR A 213 4.12 5.56 -12.54
CA TYR A 213 4.53 6.80 -13.19
C TYR A 213 4.03 6.80 -14.65
N PRO A 214 3.30 7.82 -15.08
CA PRO A 214 2.75 7.87 -16.43
C PRO A 214 3.86 7.96 -17.49
N ALA A 215 3.60 7.44 -18.69
CA ALA A 215 4.55 7.52 -19.80
C ALA A 215 4.77 8.97 -20.26
N GLU A 216 3.72 9.78 -20.20
CA GLU A 216 3.70 11.19 -20.58
C GLU A 216 2.76 11.95 -19.65
N PHE A 217 3.00 13.25 -19.43
CA PHE A 217 2.13 14.11 -18.63
C PHE A 217 1.15 14.94 -19.46
N GLU A 218 1.38 15.06 -20.76
CA GLU A 218 0.49 15.79 -21.65
C GLU A 218 -0.88 15.11 -21.72
N GLY A 219 -1.93 15.90 -21.48
CA GLY A 219 -3.32 15.42 -21.49
C GLY A 219 -3.84 14.86 -20.15
N MET A 220 -3.02 14.82 -19.10
CA MET A 220 -3.53 14.53 -17.75
C MET A 220 -4.37 15.71 -17.24
N SER A 221 -5.58 15.43 -16.79
CA SER A 221 -6.39 16.44 -16.11
C SER A 221 -5.82 16.72 -14.72
N LEU A 222 -5.31 17.95 -14.50
CA LEU A 222 -4.79 18.40 -13.21
C LEU A 222 -5.84 18.34 -12.09
N SER A 223 -7.13 18.28 -12.43
CA SER A 223 -8.20 18.15 -11.45
C SER A 223 -8.25 16.79 -10.74
N LEU A 224 -7.53 15.79 -11.25
CA LEU A 224 -7.45 14.44 -10.68
C LEU A 224 -6.11 14.17 -9.98
N ILE A 225 -5.16 15.12 -9.99
CA ILE A 225 -3.82 14.99 -9.40
C ILE A 225 -3.79 15.61 -7.99
N HIS A 226 -4.83 15.51 -7.21
CA HIS A 226 -4.78 15.93 -5.79
C HIS A 226 -4.34 14.81 -4.84
N ILE A 227 -3.74 13.75 -5.37
CA ILE A 227 -3.23 12.65 -4.57
C ILE A 227 -1.71 12.69 -4.63
N SER A 228 -1.16 13.33 -3.63
CA SER A 228 0.25 13.35 -3.18
C SER A 228 1.33 13.34 -4.27
N GLU A 229 1.88 14.49 -4.57
CA GLU A 229 3.31 14.54 -4.87
C GLU A 229 4.13 14.17 -3.63
#